data_fcd088188cc3aa2df7dbf0118fa28ecf
#
_entry.id   fcd088188cc3aa2df7dbf0118fa28ecf
#
_cell.length_a   1.000
_cell.length_b   1.000
_cell.length_c   1.000
_cell.angle_alpha   90.00
_cell.angle_beta   90.00
_cell.angle_gamma   90.00
#
_symmetry.space_group_name_H-M   'P 1'
#
loop_
_entity.id
_entity.type
_entity.pdbx_description
1 polymer ?
#
loop_
_entity_poly.entity_id
_entity_poly.type
_entity_poly.pdbx_seq_one_letter_code
_entity_poly.pdbx_strand_id
1 'polypeptide(L)'
;MVGILFMMEPVSGYGMMREGTWKNDIRNQIMEIQQMQPELTPYTGPEITAPSAILMEASTGTVICEKNADEPRNPASVTKIMTLILIFDALQSGKIRLTDEVVTSAHAKSMGGSQVFLEEGEIQTVETLIKCIVIASGNDASVAMAEFIGGDEGTFVKMMNERAKGLGMEHTKFIDCCGLTDSPEHVTTARDIALMSRELITKYPQITNYTTIWMENITHVTKQGTKEFGLSNTNKLLKMATNFEVTGLKTGSTSIAKYCLSATAKKDGVELIAAIMAAPDFKARFKDAVTLLNYGFGNCRLYKDETPPELPKLSVTGGKEPEVELSYGVTFTYLGLHGEDFSGVERELMLEESAKAPVKAGDQLGTLRYRFNGEEIGNIPVIAARDVDPAGFSDYVKWMMGWWRMRGEEV
;
A
#
# COMPACT_ATOMS: atom_id res chain seq x y z
N MET A 1 24.75 -22.95 13.16
CA MET A 1 24.89 -23.86 14.32
C MET A 1 24.74 -23.00 15.57
N VAL A 2 23.51 -22.84 16.10
CA VAL A 2 23.25 -22.11 17.34
C VAL A 2 22.59 -23.10 18.28
N GLY A 3 23.32 -23.42 19.36
CA GLY A 3 22.84 -24.32 20.37
C GLY A 3 21.93 -23.60 21.35
N ILE A 4 20.71 -24.07 21.50
CA ILE A 4 19.79 -23.67 22.56
C ILE A 4 20.06 -24.58 23.76
N LEU A 5 20.59 -23.98 24.83
CA LEU A 5 20.83 -24.65 26.13
C LEU A 5 19.55 -24.54 26.96
N PHE A 6 18.84 -25.64 27.14
CA PHE A 6 17.77 -25.73 28.14
C PHE A 6 18.36 -26.19 29.48
N MET A 7 18.22 -25.36 30.51
CA MET A 7 18.45 -25.79 31.89
C MET A 7 17.26 -26.63 32.35
N MET A 8 17.48 -27.89 32.67
CA MET A 8 16.51 -28.74 33.36
C MET A 8 16.85 -28.81 34.84
N GLU A 9 15.89 -28.48 35.71
CA GLU A 9 15.95 -28.83 37.13
C GLU A 9 15.66 -30.31 37.34
N PRO A 10 16.28 -30.98 38.33
CA PRO A 10 16.12 -32.40 38.52
C PRO A 10 14.84 -32.72 39.31
N VAL A 11 13.89 -33.39 38.68
CA VAL A 11 12.80 -34.09 39.37
C VAL A 11 13.20 -35.53 39.57
N SER A 12 13.31 -35.94 40.84
CA SER A 12 13.60 -37.31 41.26
C SER A 12 12.39 -38.22 41.02
N GLY A 13 12.57 -39.20 40.13
CA GLY A 13 11.61 -40.29 39.92
C GLY A 13 12.22 -41.34 38.99
N TYR A 14 12.83 -42.39 39.60
CA TYR A 14 13.38 -43.50 38.86
C TYR A 14 12.29 -44.33 38.15
N GLY A 15 12.25 -44.27 36.85
CA GLY A 15 11.60 -45.25 35.99
C GLY A 15 12.51 -45.52 34.80
N MET A 16 13.02 -46.74 34.67
CA MET A 16 13.83 -47.19 33.51
C MET A 16 13.03 -47.02 32.22
N MET A 17 13.24 -45.94 31.47
CA MET A 17 12.81 -45.84 30.07
C MET A 17 13.92 -46.39 29.17
N ARG A 18 13.53 -47.28 28.24
CA ARG A 18 14.43 -47.92 27.25
C ARG A 18 15.02 -46.86 26.33
N GLU A 19 16.33 -46.90 26.10
CA GLU A 19 17.12 -45.95 25.26
C GLU A 19 16.66 -45.78 23.80
N GLY A 20 15.58 -46.44 23.38
CA GLY A 20 15.08 -46.37 22.00
C GLY A 20 13.93 -45.37 21.73
N THR A 21 13.21 -44.94 22.77
CA THR A 21 11.96 -44.14 22.56
C THR A 21 12.25 -42.65 22.34
N TRP A 22 13.21 -42.07 23.07
CA TRP A 22 13.51 -40.62 22.93
C TRP A 22 14.17 -40.26 21.58
N LYS A 23 14.96 -41.19 21.00
CA LYS A 23 15.58 -41.00 19.67
C LYS A 23 14.53 -40.98 18.56
N ASN A 24 13.46 -41.75 18.70
CA ASN A 24 12.36 -41.77 17.76
C ASN A 24 11.45 -40.55 17.90
N ASP A 25 11.24 -40.06 19.14
CA ASP A 25 10.47 -38.81 19.39
C ASP A 25 11.19 -37.60 18.84
N ILE A 26 12.48 -37.45 19.05
CA ILE A 26 13.28 -36.35 18.46
C ILE A 26 13.29 -36.44 16.93
N ARG A 27 13.40 -37.65 16.38
CA ARG A 27 13.37 -37.83 14.93
C ARG A 27 12.00 -37.49 14.32
N ASN A 28 10.93 -37.84 15.03
CA ASN A 28 9.55 -37.47 14.61
C ASN A 28 9.32 -35.96 14.76
N GLN A 29 9.75 -35.31 15.84
CA GLN A 29 9.70 -33.85 16.01
C GLN A 29 10.54 -33.13 14.95
N ILE A 30 11.71 -33.62 14.58
CA ILE A 30 12.52 -33.06 13.51
C ILE A 30 11.82 -33.22 12.15
N MET A 31 11.16 -34.37 11.90
CA MET A 31 10.37 -34.56 10.68
C MET A 31 9.11 -33.68 10.65
N GLU A 32 8.43 -33.49 11.77
CA GLU A 32 7.30 -32.54 11.88
C GLU A 32 7.75 -31.08 11.65
N ILE A 33 8.89 -30.67 12.22
CA ILE A 33 9.48 -29.34 11.99
C ILE A 33 9.93 -29.17 10.54
N GLN A 34 10.39 -30.20 9.87
CA GLN A 34 10.75 -30.20 8.45
C GLN A 34 9.50 -30.17 7.54
N GLN A 35 8.36 -30.74 7.98
CA GLN A 35 7.08 -30.66 7.26
C GLN A 35 6.34 -29.32 7.50
N MET A 36 6.71 -28.55 8.52
CA MET A 36 6.17 -27.21 8.80
C MET A 36 6.94 -26.08 8.12
N GLN A 37 7.98 -26.37 7.32
CA GLN A 37 8.49 -25.34 6.41
C GLN A 37 7.44 -25.13 5.31
N PRO A 38 6.92 -23.91 5.13
CA PRO A 38 6.04 -23.65 3.99
C PRO A 38 6.79 -24.09 2.74
N GLU A 39 6.17 -24.93 1.91
CA GLU A 39 6.71 -25.26 0.59
C GLU A 39 7.00 -23.93 -0.11
N LEU A 40 8.27 -23.62 -0.29
CA LEU A 40 8.70 -22.46 -1.06
C LEU A 40 8.15 -22.69 -2.46
N THR A 41 7.08 -22.00 -2.80
CA THR A 41 6.58 -21.99 -4.16
C THR A 41 7.72 -21.61 -5.09
N PRO A 42 8.03 -22.41 -6.11
CA PRO A 42 9.16 -22.12 -6.97
C PRO A 42 9.00 -20.71 -7.55
N TYR A 43 10.05 -19.89 -7.40
CA TYR A 43 10.07 -18.57 -8.02
C TYR A 43 9.91 -18.69 -9.54
N THR A 44 8.83 -18.13 -10.06
CA THR A 44 8.48 -18.19 -11.49
C THR A 44 8.84 -16.90 -12.26
N GLY A 45 9.40 -15.92 -11.58
CA GLY A 45 9.83 -14.65 -12.16
C GLY A 45 11.18 -14.71 -12.91
N PRO A 46 11.64 -13.58 -13.44
CA PRO A 46 12.92 -13.48 -14.13
C PRO A 46 14.08 -13.58 -13.14
N GLU A 47 15.25 -14.03 -13.61
CA GLU A 47 16.43 -14.14 -12.75
C GLU A 47 16.86 -12.78 -12.19
N ILE A 48 16.96 -12.69 -10.85
CA ILE A 48 17.39 -11.50 -10.09
C ILE A 48 18.43 -11.89 -9.04
N THR A 49 19.30 -10.94 -8.70
CA THR A 49 20.40 -11.14 -7.73
C THR A 49 19.97 -10.91 -6.29
N ALA A 50 18.94 -10.08 -6.06
CA ALA A 50 18.41 -9.82 -4.74
C ALA A 50 17.84 -11.11 -4.10
N PRO A 51 18.09 -11.35 -2.81
CA PRO A 51 17.58 -12.53 -2.12
C PRO A 51 16.08 -12.47 -1.82
N SER A 52 15.52 -11.26 -1.74
CA SER A 52 14.09 -11.05 -1.48
C SER A 52 13.54 -9.94 -2.38
N ALA A 53 12.43 -10.22 -3.07
CA ALA A 53 11.78 -9.26 -3.96
C ALA A 53 10.33 -9.66 -4.23
N ILE A 54 9.53 -8.67 -4.67
CA ILE A 54 8.16 -8.85 -5.16
C ILE A 54 7.88 -7.87 -6.28
N LEU A 55 7.07 -8.29 -7.24
CA LEU A 55 6.48 -7.44 -8.26
C LEU A 55 4.96 -7.48 -8.12
N MET A 56 4.34 -6.33 -7.95
CA MET A 56 2.90 -6.16 -7.72
C MET A 56 2.32 -5.13 -8.68
N GLU A 57 1.09 -5.34 -9.16
CA GLU A 57 0.33 -4.32 -9.87
C GLU A 57 -0.41 -3.43 -8.85
N ALA A 58 -0.34 -2.11 -9.05
CA ALA A 58 -0.74 -1.15 -8.03
C ALA A 58 -2.26 -1.05 -7.85
N SER A 59 -3.06 -1.08 -8.91
CA SER A 59 -4.51 -0.85 -8.83
C SER A 59 -5.24 -2.04 -8.19
N THR A 60 -4.90 -3.25 -8.61
CA THR A 60 -5.52 -4.49 -8.14
C THR A 60 -4.86 -5.06 -6.87
N GLY A 61 -3.56 -4.76 -6.66
CA GLY A 61 -2.74 -5.41 -5.63
C GLY A 61 -2.31 -6.84 -6.01
N THR A 62 -2.50 -7.23 -7.27
CA THR A 62 -2.13 -8.56 -7.74
C THR A 62 -0.62 -8.74 -7.74
N VAL A 63 -0.15 -9.81 -7.10
CA VAL A 63 1.25 -10.22 -7.12
C VAL A 63 1.55 -10.94 -8.42
N ILE A 64 2.51 -10.44 -9.19
CA ILE A 64 2.91 -10.98 -10.49
C ILE A 64 3.98 -12.07 -10.32
N CYS A 65 4.97 -11.78 -9.50
CA CYS A 65 5.99 -12.76 -9.07
C CYS A 65 6.62 -12.31 -7.75
N GLU A 66 7.12 -13.27 -6.99
CA GLU A 66 7.73 -13.01 -5.69
C GLU A 66 8.82 -14.02 -5.36
N LYS A 67 9.89 -13.55 -4.72
CA LYS A 67 11.03 -14.33 -4.28
C LYS A 67 11.28 -14.04 -2.79
N ASN A 68 11.06 -15.03 -1.92
CA ASN A 68 11.22 -14.88 -0.47
C ASN A 68 10.60 -13.56 0.05
N ALA A 69 9.38 -13.23 -0.45
CA ALA A 69 8.77 -11.93 -0.25
C ALA A 69 8.41 -11.64 1.21
N ASP A 70 8.21 -12.67 2.01
CA ASP A 70 7.83 -12.60 3.43
C ASP A 70 9.02 -12.77 4.40
N GLU A 71 10.26 -12.84 3.88
CA GLU A 71 11.44 -12.90 4.70
C GLU A 71 11.72 -11.54 5.39
N PRO A 72 11.69 -11.46 6.74
CA PRO A 72 11.96 -10.22 7.47
C PRO A 72 13.41 -9.75 7.27
N ARG A 73 13.56 -8.47 6.89
CA ARG A 73 14.85 -7.82 6.66
C ARG A 73 14.82 -6.37 7.10
N ASN A 74 15.97 -5.79 7.39
CA ASN A 74 16.05 -4.35 7.66
C ASN A 74 15.79 -3.55 6.37
N PRO A 75 14.83 -2.58 6.39
CA PRO A 75 14.46 -1.78 5.21
C PRO A 75 15.41 -0.61 4.90
N ALA A 76 16.26 -0.22 5.86
CA ALA A 76 16.97 1.07 5.80
C ALA A 76 15.98 2.22 5.49
N SER A 77 16.38 3.22 4.71
CA SER A 77 15.55 4.39 4.38
C SER A 77 14.29 4.11 3.55
N VAL A 78 13.99 2.85 3.16
CA VAL A 78 12.68 2.48 2.61
C VAL A 78 11.59 2.66 3.67
N THR A 79 11.92 2.63 4.96
CA THR A 79 11.09 3.04 6.11
C THR A 79 10.36 4.35 5.88
N LYS A 80 10.99 5.32 5.20
CA LYS A 80 10.42 6.65 4.93
C LYS A 80 9.16 6.64 4.06
N ILE A 81 8.84 5.52 3.41
CA ILE A 81 7.56 5.35 2.73
C ILE A 81 6.42 5.43 3.76
N MET A 82 6.55 4.77 4.92
CA MET A 82 5.57 4.86 5.99
C MET A 82 5.52 6.27 6.61
N THR A 83 6.66 6.91 6.77
CA THR A 83 6.73 8.32 7.21
C THR A 83 5.96 9.24 6.25
N LEU A 84 6.14 9.06 4.94
CA LEU A 84 5.40 9.82 3.92
C LEU A 84 3.90 9.50 3.96
N ILE A 85 3.49 8.25 4.15
CA ILE A 85 2.06 7.90 4.31
C ILE A 85 1.46 8.71 5.45
N LEU A 86 2.08 8.75 6.63
CA LEU A 86 1.56 9.51 7.77
C LEU A 86 1.54 11.03 7.54
N ILE A 87 2.52 11.56 6.80
CA ILE A 87 2.51 12.96 6.38
C ILE A 87 1.31 13.24 5.47
N PHE A 88 1.07 12.39 4.48
CA PHE A 88 -0.07 12.55 3.55
C PHE A 88 -1.42 12.25 4.22
N ASP A 89 -1.49 11.32 5.18
CA ASP A 89 -2.68 11.10 6.03
C ASP A 89 -3.01 12.39 6.82
N ALA A 90 -2.00 13.07 7.39
CA ALA A 90 -2.16 14.33 8.12
C ALA A 90 -2.58 15.50 7.19
N LEU A 91 -2.04 15.57 5.96
CA LEU A 91 -2.46 16.53 4.94
C LEU A 91 -3.91 16.31 4.51
N GLN A 92 -4.29 15.06 4.22
CA GLN A 92 -5.64 14.71 3.77
C GLN A 92 -6.70 15.00 4.84
N SER A 93 -6.37 14.74 6.12
CA SER A 93 -7.26 15.04 7.24
C SER A 93 -7.34 16.53 7.61
N GLY A 94 -6.53 17.38 6.97
CA GLY A 94 -6.44 18.81 7.28
C GLY A 94 -5.73 19.12 8.60
N LYS A 95 -5.07 18.13 9.22
CA LYS A 95 -4.28 18.32 10.44
C LYS A 95 -3.07 19.22 10.20
N ILE A 96 -2.48 19.14 9.01
CA ILE A 96 -1.37 19.97 8.55
C ILE A 96 -1.63 20.46 7.11
N ARG A 97 -0.91 21.49 6.69
CA ARG A 97 -0.91 22.06 5.33
C ARG A 97 0.49 22.08 4.77
N LEU A 98 0.65 22.06 3.46
CA LEU A 98 1.95 22.15 2.79
C LEU A 98 2.75 23.41 3.15
N THR A 99 2.03 24.49 3.47
CA THR A 99 2.61 25.79 3.84
C THR A 99 2.90 25.95 5.33
N ASP A 100 2.53 24.98 6.17
CA ASP A 100 2.78 25.08 7.60
C ASP A 100 4.29 25.05 7.89
N GLU A 101 4.72 25.83 8.86
CA GLU A 101 6.09 25.97 9.27
C GLU A 101 6.45 24.92 10.32
N VAL A 102 7.57 24.25 10.10
CA VAL A 102 8.12 23.21 10.98
C VAL A 102 9.47 23.68 11.50
N VAL A 103 9.58 23.74 12.82
CA VAL A 103 10.83 24.13 13.50
C VAL A 103 11.69 22.89 13.71
N THR A 104 12.92 22.92 13.26
CA THR A 104 13.89 21.83 13.45
C THR A 104 14.36 21.77 14.91
N SER A 105 14.17 20.62 15.55
CA SER A 105 14.62 20.37 16.91
C SER A 105 16.14 20.08 17.00
N ALA A 106 16.69 20.10 18.20
CA ALA A 106 18.06 19.62 18.45
C ALA A 106 18.21 18.12 18.10
N HIS A 107 17.16 17.30 18.30
CA HIS A 107 17.16 15.89 17.94
C HIS A 107 17.18 15.71 16.43
N ALA A 108 16.28 16.36 15.69
CA ALA A 108 16.28 16.32 14.22
C ALA A 108 17.63 16.76 13.62
N LYS A 109 18.21 17.84 14.11
CA LYS A 109 19.56 18.30 13.71
C LYS A 109 20.65 17.26 13.99
N SER A 110 20.54 16.51 15.07
CA SER A 110 21.58 15.52 15.48
C SER A 110 21.62 14.26 14.63
N MET A 111 20.65 14.09 13.72
CA MET A 111 20.54 12.87 12.93
C MET A 111 21.76 12.68 12.04
N GLY A 112 22.23 11.42 11.97
CA GLY A 112 23.30 10.97 11.09
C GLY A 112 22.80 10.43 9.74
N GLY A 113 23.73 9.89 8.96
CA GLY A 113 23.42 9.26 7.67
C GLY A 113 23.07 10.26 6.57
N SER A 114 22.01 10.01 5.80
CA SER A 114 21.54 10.94 4.77
C SER A 114 20.88 12.15 5.42
N GLN A 115 21.38 13.34 5.15
CA GLN A 115 20.93 14.59 5.75
C GLN A 115 20.81 15.68 4.69
N VAL A 116 19.97 16.67 4.98
CA VAL A 116 19.95 17.94 4.26
C VAL A 116 20.55 19.08 5.11
N PHE A 117 21.10 18.72 6.28
CA PHE A 117 21.82 19.60 7.19
C PHE A 117 20.97 20.74 7.78
N LEU A 118 19.76 20.40 8.23
CA LEU A 118 18.91 21.34 8.96
C LEU A 118 19.58 21.78 10.27
N GLU A 119 19.49 23.07 10.58
CA GLU A 119 20.03 23.64 11.81
C GLU A 119 18.94 23.71 12.90
N GLU A 120 19.37 23.63 14.18
CA GLU A 120 18.43 23.76 15.31
C GLU A 120 17.75 25.14 15.31
N GLY A 121 16.44 25.16 15.38
CA GLY A 121 15.61 26.36 15.28
C GLY A 121 15.40 26.86 13.85
N GLU A 122 15.96 26.18 12.85
CA GLU A 122 15.65 26.46 11.44
C GLU A 122 14.20 26.11 11.15
N ILE A 123 13.54 26.95 10.35
CA ILE A 123 12.14 26.78 9.94
C ILE A 123 12.10 26.43 8.47
N GLN A 124 11.40 25.33 8.15
CA GLN A 124 11.11 24.90 6.80
C GLN A 124 9.62 24.61 6.65
N THR A 125 9.08 24.71 5.44
CA THR A 125 7.69 24.31 5.19
C THR A 125 7.55 22.80 5.12
N VAL A 126 6.35 22.30 5.42
CA VAL A 126 6.00 20.87 5.22
C VAL A 126 6.35 20.40 3.81
N GLU A 127 6.05 21.20 2.78
CA GLU A 127 6.38 20.87 1.39
C GLU A 127 7.89 20.73 1.17
N THR A 128 8.69 21.66 1.70
CA THR A 128 10.15 21.58 1.61
C THR A 128 10.69 20.32 2.29
N LEU A 129 10.14 19.96 3.47
CA LEU A 129 10.57 18.76 4.19
C LEU A 129 10.16 17.48 3.45
N ILE A 130 8.98 17.43 2.79
CA ILE A 130 8.61 16.32 1.89
C ILE A 130 9.65 16.17 0.78
N LYS A 131 10.06 17.25 0.13
CA LYS A 131 11.12 17.23 -0.90
C LYS A 131 12.45 16.71 -0.34
N CYS A 132 12.85 17.15 0.85
CA CYS A 132 14.05 16.67 1.53
C CYS A 132 14.01 15.15 1.80
N ILE A 133 12.86 14.63 2.25
CA ILE A 133 12.66 13.20 2.55
C ILE A 133 12.69 12.38 1.27
N VAL A 134 11.96 12.81 0.23
CA VAL A 134 11.79 12.04 -1.01
C VAL A 134 13.07 12.07 -1.85
N ILE A 135 13.63 13.26 -2.11
CA ILE A 135 14.72 13.47 -3.06
C ILE A 135 16.05 13.04 -2.43
N ALA A 136 16.43 13.65 -1.31
CA ALA A 136 17.72 13.44 -0.66
C ALA A 136 17.71 12.36 0.43
N SER A 137 16.51 11.82 0.75
CA SER A 137 16.37 10.83 1.83
C SER A 137 16.77 11.39 3.23
N GLY A 138 16.53 12.70 3.49
CA GLY A 138 16.94 13.39 4.72
C GLY A 138 16.38 12.73 5.98
N ASN A 139 17.27 12.28 6.88
CA ASN A 139 16.89 11.73 8.19
C ASN A 139 16.44 12.86 9.12
N ASP A 140 17.15 13.97 9.11
CA ASP A 140 16.82 15.21 9.82
C ASP A 140 15.41 15.72 9.46
N ALA A 141 15.10 15.81 8.18
CA ALA A 141 13.77 16.18 7.70
C ALA A 141 12.69 15.17 8.11
N SER A 142 13.00 13.87 8.14
CA SER A 142 12.08 12.81 8.57
C SER A 142 11.73 12.94 10.05
N VAL A 143 12.74 13.18 10.90
CA VAL A 143 12.55 13.38 12.34
C VAL A 143 11.79 14.67 12.62
N ALA A 144 12.14 15.79 11.93
CA ALA A 144 11.42 17.06 12.09
C ALA A 144 9.91 16.90 11.77
N MET A 145 9.58 16.17 10.70
CA MET A 145 8.17 15.87 10.36
C MET A 145 7.51 14.91 11.35
N ALA A 146 8.25 13.92 11.85
CA ALA A 146 7.74 12.98 12.85
C ALA A 146 7.39 13.71 14.16
N GLU A 147 8.25 14.59 14.64
CA GLU A 147 8.00 15.42 15.83
C GLU A 147 6.85 16.40 15.60
N PHE A 148 6.78 17.02 14.42
CA PHE A 148 5.69 17.95 14.10
C PHE A 148 4.32 17.30 14.11
N ILE A 149 4.20 16.06 13.60
CA ILE A 149 2.93 15.34 13.52
C ILE A 149 2.60 14.58 14.82
N GLY A 150 3.61 13.91 15.41
CA GLY A 150 3.44 13.04 16.58
C GLY A 150 3.64 13.75 17.91
N GLY A 151 4.27 14.94 17.91
CA GLY A 151 4.76 15.62 19.11
C GLY A 151 6.16 15.17 19.53
N ASP A 152 6.50 13.91 19.30
CA ASP A 152 7.82 13.31 19.45
C ASP A 152 7.97 12.11 18.49
N GLU A 153 9.22 11.70 18.20
CA GLU A 153 9.48 10.59 17.28
C GLU A 153 8.91 9.26 17.80
N GLY A 154 8.98 8.99 19.11
CA GLY A 154 8.49 7.73 19.69
C GLY A 154 6.97 7.57 19.52
N THR A 155 6.22 8.66 19.68
CA THR A 155 4.77 8.69 19.39
C THR A 155 4.51 8.48 17.91
N PHE A 156 5.28 9.13 17.04
CA PHE A 156 5.15 8.94 15.59
C PHE A 156 5.45 7.48 15.16
N VAL A 157 6.47 6.85 15.74
CA VAL A 157 6.80 5.44 15.48
C VAL A 157 5.66 4.50 15.92
N LYS A 158 4.96 4.81 17.02
CA LYS A 158 3.73 4.06 17.39
C LYS A 158 2.67 4.19 16.30
N MET A 159 2.44 5.42 15.78
CA MET A 159 1.50 5.65 14.67
C MET A 159 1.93 4.87 13.41
N MET A 160 3.24 4.81 13.09
CA MET A 160 3.76 4.01 11.97
C MET A 160 3.41 2.53 12.13
N ASN A 161 3.60 1.95 13.31
CA ASN A 161 3.30 0.54 13.57
C ASN A 161 1.79 0.25 13.56
N GLU A 162 0.97 1.17 14.08
CA GLU A 162 -0.49 1.06 13.97
C GLU A 162 -0.95 1.12 12.51
N ARG A 163 -0.37 2.03 11.73
CA ARG A 163 -0.67 2.16 10.30
C ARG A 163 -0.24 0.93 9.51
N ALA A 164 0.93 0.37 9.80
CA ALA A 164 1.43 -0.87 9.21
C ALA A 164 0.46 -2.03 9.48
N LYS A 165 0.02 -2.18 10.73
CA LYS A 165 -1.01 -3.17 11.09
C LYS A 165 -2.32 -2.95 10.33
N GLY A 166 -2.77 -1.71 10.17
CA GLY A 166 -3.96 -1.35 9.39
C GLY A 166 -3.83 -1.66 7.89
N LEU A 167 -2.63 -1.75 7.36
CA LEU A 167 -2.34 -2.15 5.98
C LEU A 167 -2.12 -3.67 5.80
N GLY A 168 -2.22 -4.47 6.87
CA GLY A 168 -1.93 -5.90 6.82
C GLY A 168 -0.43 -6.24 6.69
N MET A 169 0.46 -5.34 7.11
CA MET A 169 1.92 -5.55 7.13
C MET A 169 2.31 -6.38 8.35
N GLU A 170 2.06 -7.68 8.28
CA GLU A 170 2.13 -8.58 9.45
C GLU A 170 3.57 -8.85 9.94
N HIS A 171 4.57 -8.64 9.08
CA HIS A 171 5.98 -8.90 9.37
C HIS A 171 6.80 -7.61 9.50
N THR A 172 6.13 -6.47 9.81
CA THR A 172 6.78 -5.17 9.92
C THR A 172 6.77 -4.65 11.36
N LYS A 173 7.93 -4.18 11.81
CA LYS A 173 8.11 -3.42 13.04
C LYS A 173 9.06 -2.26 12.82
N PHE A 174 8.58 -1.05 12.97
CA PHE A 174 9.39 0.16 12.93
C PHE A 174 9.87 0.53 14.33
N ILE A 175 11.14 0.94 14.44
CA ILE A 175 11.80 1.39 15.68
C ILE A 175 12.16 2.88 15.60
N ASP A 176 12.40 3.39 14.39
CA ASP A 176 12.59 4.80 14.10
C ASP A 176 11.78 5.24 12.86
N CYS A 177 11.72 6.55 12.58
CA CYS A 177 10.94 7.09 11.48
C CYS A 177 11.70 7.17 10.14
N CYS A 178 12.99 6.86 10.11
CA CYS A 178 13.84 7.10 8.93
C CYS A 178 14.64 5.88 8.46
N GLY A 179 14.70 4.79 9.25
CA GLY A 179 15.43 3.57 8.94
C GLY A 179 16.94 3.69 9.13
N LEU A 180 17.37 4.47 10.11
CA LEU A 180 18.78 4.64 10.45
C LEU A 180 19.25 3.64 11.51
N THR A 181 18.35 3.14 12.35
CA THR A 181 18.67 2.24 13.46
C THR A 181 19.29 0.92 12.99
N ASP A 182 20.28 0.45 13.75
CA ASP A 182 20.87 -0.88 13.59
C ASP A 182 20.13 -1.96 14.41
N SER A 183 18.99 -1.62 15.02
CA SER A 183 18.18 -2.57 15.80
C SER A 183 17.73 -3.76 14.94
N PRO A 184 17.96 -5.00 15.40
CA PRO A 184 17.49 -6.20 14.70
C PRO A 184 15.95 -6.31 14.71
N GLU A 185 15.27 -5.49 15.53
CA GLU A 185 13.82 -5.44 15.59
C GLU A 185 13.21 -4.48 14.52
N HIS A 186 14.04 -3.64 13.87
CA HIS A 186 13.59 -2.77 12.78
C HIS A 186 13.55 -3.56 11.48
N VAL A 187 12.42 -4.21 11.22
CA VAL A 187 12.27 -5.17 10.13
C VAL A 187 10.99 -4.89 9.32
N THR A 188 11.04 -5.33 8.07
CA THR A 188 9.90 -5.41 7.15
C THR A 188 10.17 -6.52 6.13
N THR A 189 9.24 -6.76 5.21
CA THR A 189 9.38 -7.71 4.12
C THR A 189 9.22 -7.04 2.77
N ALA A 190 9.60 -7.71 1.68
CA ALA A 190 9.37 -7.18 0.34
C ALA A 190 7.86 -7.01 0.06
N ARG A 191 7.01 -7.93 0.56
CA ARG A 191 5.56 -7.83 0.49
C ARG A 191 5.04 -6.60 1.21
N ASP A 192 5.45 -6.39 2.45
CA ASP A 192 5.01 -5.24 3.25
C ASP A 192 5.48 -3.92 2.64
N ILE A 193 6.69 -3.88 2.04
CA ILE A 193 7.14 -2.72 1.25
C ILE A 193 6.22 -2.48 0.06
N ALA A 194 5.81 -3.53 -0.66
CA ALA A 194 4.88 -3.37 -1.78
C ALA A 194 3.50 -2.86 -1.32
N LEU A 195 2.98 -3.36 -0.17
CA LEU A 195 1.73 -2.91 0.42
C LEU A 195 1.76 -1.42 0.79
N MET A 196 2.78 -0.96 1.53
CA MET A 196 2.88 0.46 1.87
C MET A 196 3.19 1.33 0.65
N SER A 197 3.92 0.83 -0.33
CA SER A 197 4.17 1.57 -1.58
C SER A 197 2.88 1.74 -2.38
N ARG A 198 2.08 0.67 -2.47
CA ARG A 198 0.76 0.68 -3.10
C ARG A 198 -0.15 1.71 -2.42
N GLU A 199 -0.27 1.67 -1.09
CA GLU A 199 -1.05 2.65 -0.33
C GLU A 199 -0.62 4.08 -0.65
N LEU A 200 0.68 4.37 -0.65
CA LEU A 200 1.19 5.71 -0.90
C LEU A 200 0.86 6.21 -2.31
N ILE A 201 1.06 5.39 -3.35
CA ILE A 201 0.87 5.86 -4.74
C ILE A 201 -0.60 5.84 -5.20
N THR A 202 -1.42 4.94 -4.66
CA THR A 202 -2.84 4.85 -5.07
C THR A 202 -3.73 5.82 -4.31
N LYS A 203 -3.49 5.99 -3.01
CA LYS A 203 -4.25 6.92 -2.17
C LYS A 203 -3.78 8.37 -2.32
N TYR A 204 -2.49 8.56 -2.54
CA TYR A 204 -1.85 9.88 -2.63
C TYR A 204 -1.05 10.01 -3.94
N PRO A 205 -1.71 9.96 -5.12
CA PRO A 205 -1.02 9.98 -6.42
C PRO A 205 -0.16 11.23 -6.62
N GLN A 206 -0.45 12.33 -5.90
CA GLN A 206 0.37 13.55 -5.92
C GLN A 206 1.80 13.35 -5.39
N ILE A 207 2.12 12.21 -4.74
CA ILE A 207 3.50 11.89 -4.33
C ILE A 207 4.45 11.85 -5.54
N THR A 208 3.95 11.50 -6.73
CA THR A 208 4.74 11.45 -7.95
C THR A 208 5.28 12.82 -8.35
N ASN A 209 4.64 13.92 -7.94
CA ASN A 209 5.15 15.28 -8.14
C ASN A 209 6.49 15.51 -7.43
N TYR A 210 6.80 14.73 -6.41
CA TYR A 210 8.05 14.82 -5.64
C TYR A 210 9.04 13.71 -6.02
N THR A 211 8.56 12.46 -6.22
CA THR A 211 9.43 11.31 -6.46
C THR A 211 10.13 11.35 -7.81
N THR A 212 9.59 12.07 -8.78
CA THR A 212 10.15 12.23 -10.13
C THR A 212 11.13 13.40 -10.25
N ILE A 213 11.23 14.26 -9.23
CA ILE A 213 12.21 15.36 -9.22
C ILE A 213 13.62 14.76 -9.15
N TRP A 214 14.46 15.07 -10.15
CA TRP A 214 15.85 14.63 -10.16
C TRP A 214 16.76 15.49 -9.28
N MET A 215 16.64 16.80 -9.38
CA MET A 215 17.39 17.78 -8.60
C MET A 215 16.51 18.98 -8.30
N GLU A 216 16.64 19.53 -7.10
CA GLU A 216 15.99 20.77 -6.69
C GLU A 216 16.84 21.45 -5.62
N ASN A 217 16.73 22.78 -5.48
CA ASN A 217 17.38 23.51 -4.41
C ASN A 217 16.40 23.84 -3.30
N ILE A 218 16.88 23.81 -2.06
CA ILE A 218 16.20 24.38 -0.90
C ILE A 218 17.03 25.51 -0.33
N THR A 219 16.38 26.41 0.40
CA THR A 219 17.05 27.54 1.04
C THR A 219 17.08 27.33 2.55
N HIS A 220 18.25 27.26 3.12
CA HIS A 220 18.46 27.33 4.57
C HIS A 220 18.47 28.79 5.01
N VAL A 221 17.63 29.15 5.97
CA VAL A 221 17.63 30.44 6.63
C VAL A 221 17.92 30.20 8.10
N THR A 222 19.16 30.53 8.50
CA THR A 222 19.68 30.29 9.86
C THR A 222 20.23 31.57 10.49
N LYS A 223 20.61 31.49 11.74
CA LYS A 223 21.32 32.62 12.42
C LYS A 223 22.64 33.00 11.74
N GLN A 224 23.20 32.10 10.94
CA GLN A 224 24.48 32.31 10.23
C GLN A 224 24.28 32.96 8.85
N GLY A 225 23.03 33.10 8.41
CA GLY A 225 22.66 33.68 7.11
C GLY A 225 21.82 32.73 6.25
N THR A 226 21.68 33.11 4.99
CA THR A 226 20.91 32.34 3.97
C THR A 226 21.86 31.60 3.06
N LYS A 227 21.58 30.32 2.81
CA LYS A 227 22.38 29.44 1.95
C LYS A 227 21.49 28.50 1.14
N GLU A 228 21.80 28.40 -0.16
CA GLU A 228 21.17 27.39 -1.03
C GLU A 228 21.83 26.02 -0.81
N PHE A 229 20.99 24.96 -0.83
CA PHE A 229 21.41 23.56 -0.75
C PHE A 229 20.73 22.72 -1.83
N GLY A 230 21.54 22.03 -2.64
CA GLY A 230 21.05 21.20 -3.74
C GLY A 230 20.63 19.79 -3.28
N LEU A 231 19.38 19.45 -3.47
CA LEU A 231 18.88 18.09 -3.34
C LEU A 231 19.17 17.29 -4.61
N SER A 232 19.62 16.05 -4.48
CA SER A 232 19.81 15.12 -5.60
C SER A 232 19.11 13.80 -5.31
N ASN A 233 18.29 13.34 -6.27
CA ASN A 233 17.51 12.13 -6.07
C ASN A 233 18.38 10.87 -6.00
N THR A 234 18.12 10.09 -4.96
CA THR A 234 18.82 8.82 -4.72
C THR A 234 18.38 7.70 -5.66
N ASN A 235 17.20 7.84 -6.27
CA ASN A 235 16.66 6.86 -7.22
C ASN A 235 17.25 7.06 -8.63
N LYS A 236 18.31 6.31 -8.95
CA LYS A 236 18.98 6.40 -10.26
C LYS A 236 18.15 5.87 -11.42
N LEU A 237 17.05 5.13 -11.18
CA LEU A 237 16.13 4.72 -12.25
C LEU A 237 15.61 5.90 -13.06
N LEU A 238 15.41 7.07 -12.44
CA LEU A 238 14.98 8.30 -13.10
C LEU A 238 15.90 8.77 -14.24
N LYS A 239 17.13 8.27 -14.31
CA LYS A 239 18.13 8.60 -15.33
C LYS A 239 18.54 7.41 -16.20
N MET A 240 17.94 6.26 -15.98
CA MET A 240 18.17 5.08 -16.81
C MET A 240 17.29 5.13 -18.06
N ALA A 241 17.82 4.66 -19.16
CA ALA A 241 17.02 4.46 -20.37
C ALA A 241 16.10 3.26 -20.16
N THR A 242 14.80 3.50 -20.09
CA THR A 242 13.75 2.50 -19.91
C THR A 242 12.68 2.67 -20.99
N ASN A 243 11.92 1.62 -21.29
CA ASN A 243 10.76 1.66 -22.17
C ASN A 243 9.44 1.87 -21.40
N PHE A 244 9.54 2.33 -20.17
CA PHE A 244 8.44 2.67 -19.26
C PHE A 244 8.76 3.97 -18.50
N GLU A 245 7.75 4.64 -18.00
CA GLU A 245 7.87 5.83 -17.16
C GLU A 245 8.17 5.44 -15.72
N VAL A 246 9.29 5.90 -15.17
CA VAL A 246 9.64 5.71 -13.75
C VAL A 246 8.92 6.76 -12.91
N THR A 247 8.05 6.34 -12.00
CA THR A 247 7.25 7.21 -11.13
C THR A 247 7.80 7.34 -9.71
N GLY A 248 8.76 6.51 -9.31
CA GLY A 248 9.39 6.58 -7.97
C GLY A 248 10.09 5.28 -7.60
N LEU A 249 10.19 4.91 -6.33
CA LEU A 249 9.61 5.55 -5.15
C LEU A 249 10.72 5.91 -4.15
N LYS A 250 11.38 4.90 -3.52
CA LYS A 250 12.35 5.12 -2.43
C LYS A 250 13.47 4.09 -2.42
N THR A 251 14.70 4.58 -2.21
CA THR A 251 15.89 3.76 -1.97
C THR A 251 16.20 3.64 -0.49
N GLY A 252 16.85 2.57 -0.09
CA GLY A 252 17.43 2.39 1.24
C GLY A 252 18.77 1.69 1.18
N SER A 253 19.71 2.03 2.06
CA SER A 253 20.96 1.28 2.23
C SER A 253 21.60 1.56 3.58
N THR A 254 22.01 0.49 4.26
CA THR A 254 22.90 0.47 5.42
C THR A 254 23.83 -0.73 5.28
N SER A 255 24.82 -0.84 6.17
CA SER A 255 25.70 -2.03 6.22
C SER A 255 24.91 -3.32 6.43
N ILE A 256 23.83 -3.28 7.22
CA ILE A 256 22.98 -4.44 7.56
C ILE A 256 21.96 -4.71 6.45
N ALA A 257 21.22 -3.68 6.02
CA ALA A 257 20.19 -3.81 5.00
C ALA A 257 20.72 -4.09 3.60
N LYS A 258 22.02 -3.86 3.35
CA LYS A 258 22.59 -3.84 2.01
C LYS A 258 21.88 -2.78 1.16
N TYR A 259 21.37 -3.16 -0.02
CA TYR A 259 20.73 -2.21 -0.93
C TYR A 259 19.27 -2.60 -1.16
N CYS A 260 18.37 -1.73 -0.68
CA CYS A 260 16.92 -1.90 -0.82
C CYS A 260 16.36 -0.83 -1.77
N LEU A 261 15.23 -1.17 -2.41
CA LEU A 261 14.54 -0.28 -3.35
C LEU A 261 13.05 -0.64 -3.40
N SER A 262 12.20 0.34 -3.26
CA SER A 262 10.86 0.30 -3.82
C SER A 262 10.87 1.12 -5.09
N ALA A 263 10.66 0.48 -6.24
CA ALA A 263 10.58 1.12 -7.55
C ALA A 263 9.14 1.10 -8.05
N THR A 264 8.66 2.22 -8.58
CA THR A 264 7.35 2.31 -9.22
C THR A 264 7.49 2.82 -10.66
N ALA A 265 6.68 2.28 -11.55
CA ALA A 265 6.71 2.66 -12.96
C ALA A 265 5.34 2.46 -13.61
N LYS A 266 5.09 3.22 -14.70
CA LYS A 266 3.87 3.18 -15.50
C LYS A 266 4.17 2.84 -16.95
N LYS A 267 3.30 2.05 -17.57
CA LYS A 267 3.29 1.81 -19.01
C LYS A 267 1.92 1.28 -19.43
N ASP A 268 1.39 1.82 -20.52
CA ASP A 268 0.15 1.37 -21.16
C ASP A 268 -1.04 1.18 -20.17
N GLY A 269 -1.18 2.11 -19.24
CA GLY A 269 -2.23 2.10 -18.21
C GLY A 269 -1.96 1.18 -17.00
N VAL A 270 -0.92 0.35 -17.04
CA VAL A 270 -0.47 -0.50 -15.92
C VAL A 270 0.51 0.27 -15.05
N GLU A 271 0.35 0.23 -13.73
CA GLU A 271 1.33 0.74 -12.77
C GLU A 271 1.88 -0.40 -11.92
N LEU A 272 3.20 -0.58 -11.93
CA LEU A 272 3.89 -1.67 -11.25
C LEU A 272 4.75 -1.16 -10.10
N ILE A 273 4.84 -1.99 -9.06
CA ILE A 273 5.67 -1.81 -7.88
C ILE A 273 6.65 -2.98 -7.81
N ALA A 274 7.94 -2.70 -7.88
CA ALA A 274 8.99 -3.68 -7.64
C ALA A 274 9.69 -3.37 -6.32
N ALA A 275 9.43 -4.15 -5.26
CA ALA A 275 10.13 -4.04 -4.00
C ALA A 275 11.29 -5.05 -3.95
N ILE A 276 12.49 -4.55 -3.65
CA ILE A 276 13.75 -5.30 -3.65
C ILE A 276 14.44 -5.07 -2.31
N MET A 277 14.86 -6.16 -1.67
CA MET A 277 15.58 -6.11 -0.40
C MET A 277 16.92 -6.84 -0.48
N ALA A 278 17.89 -6.26 0.19
CA ALA A 278 19.23 -6.83 0.40
C ALA A 278 19.98 -7.18 -0.90
N ALA A 279 19.76 -6.42 -1.99
CA ALA A 279 20.58 -6.57 -3.19
C ALA A 279 22.08 -6.45 -2.86
N PRO A 280 22.96 -7.20 -3.51
CA PRO A 280 24.38 -7.29 -3.12
C PRO A 280 25.16 -5.99 -3.28
N ASP A 281 24.78 -5.15 -4.24
CA ASP A 281 25.44 -3.88 -4.51
C ASP A 281 24.48 -2.80 -5.04
N PHE A 282 24.99 -1.58 -5.11
CA PHE A 282 24.24 -0.40 -5.54
C PHE A 282 23.63 -0.53 -6.95
N LYS A 283 24.34 -1.16 -7.90
CA LYS A 283 23.87 -1.29 -9.30
C LYS A 283 22.87 -2.44 -9.43
N ALA A 284 23.10 -3.52 -8.66
CA ALA A 284 22.29 -4.72 -8.69
C ALA A 284 20.79 -4.40 -8.38
N ARG A 285 20.50 -3.60 -7.33
CA ARG A 285 19.11 -3.25 -6.99
C ARG A 285 18.35 -2.58 -8.12
N PHE A 286 19.02 -1.72 -8.91
CA PHE A 286 18.38 -1.05 -10.05
C PHE A 286 18.24 -1.98 -11.24
N LYS A 287 19.24 -2.83 -11.50
CA LYS A 287 19.17 -3.87 -12.56
C LYS A 287 18.02 -4.83 -12.29
N ASP A 288 17.91 -5.33 -11.05
CA ASP A 288 16.85 -6.24 -10.65
C ASP A 288 15.46 -5.58 -10.78
N ALA A 289 15.34 -4.29 -10.38
CA ALA A 289 14.09 -3.53 -10.56
C ALA A 289 13.69 -3.40 -12.04
N VAL A 290 14.63 -3.03 -12.91
CA VAL A 290 14.36 -2.95 -14.37
C VAL A 290 13.97 -4.32 -14.94
N THR A 291 14.62 -5.38 -14.47
CA THR A 291 14.32 -6.76 -14.90
C THR A 291 12.89 -7.15 -14.52
N LEU A 292 12.50 -6.91 -13.25
CA LEU A 292 11.14 -7.20 -12.76
C LEU A 292 10.08 -6.35 -13.48
N LEU A 293 10.31 -5.04 -13.63
CA LEU A 293 9.38 -4.14 -14.29
C LEU A 293 9.19 -4.51 -15.77
N ASN A 294 10.27 -4.83 -16.48
CA ASN A 294 10.17 -5.30 -17.88
C ASN A 294 9.39 -6.62 -17.97
N TYR A 295 9.62 -7.54 -17.04
CA TYR A 295 8.88 -8.80 -16.98
C TYR A 295 7.38 -8.54 -16.79
N GLY A 296 6.99 -7.69 -15.84
CA GLY A 296 5.60 -7.34 -15.59
C GLY A 296 4.94 -6.67 -16.79
N PHE A 297 5.55 -5.62 -17.34
CA PHE A 297 5.01 -4.92 -18.51
C PHE A 297 4.97 -5.81 -19.78
N GLY A 298 5.83 -6.82 -19.87
CA GLY A 298 5.81 -7.79 -20.97
C GLY A 298 4.66 -8.79 -20.88
N ASN A 299 4.26 -9.16 -19.66
CA ASN A 299 3.31 -10.25 -19.41
C ASN A 299 1.92 -9.77 -18.94
N CYS A 300 1.81 -8.55 -18.41
CA CYS A 300 0.56 -8.07 -17.84
C CYS A 300 -0.27 -7.24 -18.81
N ARG A 301 -1.58 -7.38 -18.72
CA ARG A 301 -2.58 -6.51 -19.36
C ARG A 301 -3.63 -6.15 -18.35
N LEU A 302 -3.99 -4.87 -18.27
CA LEU A 302 -5.05 -4.39 -17.38
C LEU A 302 -6.35 -4.26 -18.17
N TYR A 303 -7.37 -4.99 -17.77
CA TYR A 303 -8.74 -4.72 -18.16
C TYR A 303 -9.36 -3.71 -17.20
N LYS A 304 -9.98 -2.66 -17.74
CA LYS A 304 -10.74 -1.68 -16.99
C LYS A 304 -12.04 -1.43 -17.71
N ASP A 305 -13.17 -1.64 -17.03
CA ASP A 305 -14.46 -1.36 -17.62
C ASP A 305 -14.78 0.12 -17.50
N GLU A 306 -14.52 0.87 -18.57
CA GLU A 306 -14.82 2.30 -18.65
C GLU A 306 -16.24 2.60 -19.10
N THR A 307 -16.95 1.60 -19.63
CA THR A 307 -18.31 1.73 -20.17
C THR A 307 -19.23 0.62 -19.68
N PRO A 308 -19.48 0.52 -18.36
CA PRO A 308 -20.40 -0.48 -17.84
C PRO A 308 -21.83 -0.26 -18.37
N PRO A 309 -22.69 -1.30 -18.38
CA PRO A 309 -24.07 -1.20 -18.84
C PRO A 309 -24.84 -0.08 -18.13
N GLU A 310 -25.81 0.54 -18.83
CA GLU A 310 -26.72 1.47 -18.17
C GLU A 310 -27.58 0.74 -17.13
N LEU A 311 -27.75 1.39 -15.96
CA LEU A 311 -28.54 0.85 -14.87
C LEU A 311 -29.99 1.27 -14.97
N PRO A 312 -30.96 0.35 -14.88
CA PRO A 312 -32.37 0.70 -14.73
C PRO A 312 -32.62 1.29 -13.34
N LYS A 313 -33.76 1.96 -13.17
CA LYS A 313 -34.25 2.28 -11.83
C LYS A 313 -34.82 1.04 -11.17
N LEU A 314 -34.67 0.92 -9.85
CA LEU A 314 -35.19 -0.18 -9.07
C LEU A 314 -36.42 0.26 -8.29
N SER A 315 -37.48 -0.55 -8.33
CA SER A 315 -38.71 -0.31 -7.56
C SER A 315 -38.46 -0.35 -6.05
N VAL A 316 -39.10 0.57 -5.32
CA VAL A 316 -39.00 0.64 -3.85
C VAL A 316 -40.37 0.45 -3.22
N THR A 317 -40.52 -0.63 -2.46
CA THR A 317 -41.77 -0.92 -1.74
C THR A 317 -41.83 -0.14 -0.44
N GLY A 318 -42.95 0.60 -0.21
CA GLY A 318 -43.17 1.37 1.01
C GLY A 318 -42.30 2.63 1.16
N GLY A 319 -41.64 3.05 0.09
CA GLY A 319 -40.85 4.28 0.04
C GLY A 319 -41.71 5.51 -0.29
N LYS A 320 -41.26 6.73 0.08
CA LYS A 320 -41.86 7.99 -0.39
C LYS A 320 -41.77 8.14 -1.90
N GLU A 321 -40.73 7.57 -2.49
CA GLU A 321 -40.49 7.49 -3.92
C GLU A 321 -40.65 6.03 -4.36
N PRO A 322 -41.33 5.79 -5.51
CA PRO A 322 -41.60 4.42 -5.97
C PRO A 322 -40.37 3.73 -6.56
N GLU A 323 -39.31 4.50 -6.85
CA GLU A 323 -38.08 4.02 -7.48
C GLU A 323 -36.85 4.69 -6.90
N VAL A 324 -35.73 3.95 -6.90
CA VAL A 324 -34.39 4.47 -6.57
C VAL A 324 -33.46 4.38 -7.79
N GLU A 325 -32.65 5.42 -7.98
CA GLU A 325 -31.57 5.41 -8.95
C GLU A 325 -30.42 4.56 -8.41
N LEU A 326 -29.79 3.79 -9.30
CA LEU A 326 -28.67 2.93 -9.00
C LEU A 326 -27.37 3.53 -9.53
N SER A 327 -26.27 3.19 -8.91
CA SER A 327 -24.93 3.51 -9.36
C SER A 327 -23.97 2.34 -9.13
N TYR A 328 -22.86 2.32 -9.86
CA TYR A 328 -21.79 1.36 -9.58
C TYR A 328 -20.95 1.87 -8.41
N GLY A 329 -20.69 1.01 -7.42
CA GLY A 329 -19.93 1.39 -6.23
C GLY A 329 -18.45 1.64 -6.53
N VAL A 330 -17.89 0.93 -7.51
CA VAL A 330 -16.49 1.03 -7.95
C VAL A 330 -16.38 0.72 -9.45
N THR A 331 -15.27 1.11 -10.07
CA THR A 331 -14.93 0.67 -11.44
C THR A 331 -14.26 -0.70 -11.37
N PHE A 332 -14.71 -1.65 -12.20
CA PHE A 332 -14.07 -2.96 -12.30
C PHE A 332 -12.71 -2.87 -12.99
N THR A 333 -11.71 -3.50 -12.37
CA THR A 333 -10.37 -3.69 -12.94
C THR A 333 -9.92 -5.12 -12.70
N TYR A 334 -9.27 -5.70 -13.71
CA TYR A 334 -8.72 -7.05 -13.64
C TYR A 334 -7.36 -7.10 -14.35
N LEU A 335 -6.38 -7.76 -13.73
CA LEU A 335 -5.05 -7.93 -14.29
C LEU A 335 -4.90 -9.33 -14.88
N GLY A 336 -4.71 -9.41 -16.19
CA GLY A 336 -4.27 -10.64 -16.85
C GLY A 336 -2.75 -10.78 -16.81
N LEU A 337 -2.27 -11.98 -16.57
CA LEU A 337 -0.84 -12.28 -16.36
C LEU A 337 -0.14 -12.91 -17.56
N HIS A 338 -0.88 -13.22 -18.63
CA HIS A 338 -0.37 -13.95 -19.80
C HIS A 338 -0.61 -13.21 -21.13
N GLY A 339 -0.81 -11.89 -21.06
CA GLY A 339 -1.04 -11.05 -22.23
C GLY A 339 -2.40 -11.25 -22.91
N GLU A 340 -3.42 -11.63 -22.11
CA GLU A 340 -4.79 -11.93 -22.56
C GLU A 340 -5.40 -10.78 -23.35
N ASP A 341 -6.21 -11.10 -24.34
CA ASP A 341 -7.09 -10.17 -25.04
C ASP A 341 -8.48 -10.19 -24.38
N PHE A 342 -8.81 -9.12 -23.69
CA PHE A 342 -10.07 -8.98 -22.95
C PHE A 342 -11.27 -8.55 -23.80
N SER A 343 -11.18 -8.60 -25.13
CA SER A 343 -12.32 -8.30 -26.02
C SER A 343 -13.51 -9.23 -25.81
N GLY A 344 -13.29 -10.43 -25.23
CA GLY A 344 -14.28 -11.43 -24.91
C GLY A 344 -14.83 -11.39 -23.48
N VAL A 345 -14.63 -10.31 -22.72
CA VAL A 345 -15.20 -10.19 -21.36
C VAL A 345 -16.71 -10.01 -21.44
N GLU A 346 -17.43 -10.95 -20.80
CA GLU A 346 -18.88 -10.93 -20.66
C GLU A 346 -19.27 -10.24 -19.36
N ARG A 347 -20.41 -9.52 -19.38
CA ARG A 347 -20.96 -8.77 -18.26
C ARG A 347 -22.38 -9.23 -17.98
N GLU A 348 -22.67 -9.63 -16.74
CA GLU A 348 -23.98 -10.11 -16.29
C GLU A 348 -24.46 -9.21 -15.13
N LEU A 349 -25.50 -8.41 -15.41
CA LEU A 349 -26.13 -7.55 -14.40
C LEU A 349 -27.19 -8.32 -13.64
N MET A 350 -27.01 -8.48 -12.34
CA MET A 350 -27.95 -9.13 -11.42
C MET A 350 -28.48 -8.08 -10.44
N LEU A 351 -29.77 -7.78 -10.51
CA LEU A 351 -30.44 -6.83 -9.62
C LEU A 351 -31.44 -7.55 -8.73
N GLU A 352 -31.72 -7.00 -7.56
CA GLU A 352 -32.88 -7.38 -6.77
C GLU A 352 -34.18 -7.08 -7.55
N GLU A 353 -35.25 -7.81 -7.29
CA GLU A 353 -36.56 -7.55 -7.93
C GLU A 353 -37.13 -6.18 -7.45
N SER A 354 -36.94 -5.86 -6.18
CA SER A 354 -37.33 -4.58 -5.57
C SER A 354 -36.61 -4.36 -4.25
N ALA A 355 -36.40 -3.11 -3.86
CA ALA A 355 -35.91 -2.73 -2.54
C ALA A 355 -37.10 -2.40 -1.60
N LYS A 356 -36.87 -2.53 -0.28
CA LYS A 356 -37.85 -2.13 0.75
C LYS A 356 -37.35 -0.91 1.52
N ALA A 357 -38.20 0.11 1.62
CA ALA A 357 -37.83 1.31 2.39
C ALA A 357 -37.73 1.04 3.90
N PRO A 358 -36.82 1.71 4.63
CA PRO A 358 -35.92 2.76 4.13
C PRO A 358 -34.75 2.16 3.32
N VAL A 359 -34.35 2.85 2.22
CA VAL A 359 -33.12 2.56 1.46
C VAL A 359 -32.13 3.68 1.73
N LYS A 360 -30.88 3.35 1.97
CA LYS A 360 -29.80 4.34 2.18
C LYS A 360 -28.87 4.38 0.97
N ALA A 361 -28.37 5.57 0.67
CA ALA A 361 -27.30 5.71 -0.32
C ALA A 361 -26.13 4.80 0.03
N GLY A 362 -25.67 3.97 -0.92
CA GLY A 362 -24.66 2.97 -0.69
C GLY A 362 -25.17 1.56 -0.36
N ASP A 363 -26.47 1.39 -0.08
CA ASP A 363 -27.04 0.04 0.11
C ASP A 363 -26.87 -0.76 -1.18
N GLN A 364 -26.36 -2.00 -1.07
CA GLN A 364 -26.17 -2.88 -2.23
C GLN A 364 -27.52 -3.46 -2.65
N LEU A 365 -27.92 -3.21 -3.89
CA LEU A 365 -29.17 -3.63 -4.50
C LEU A 365 -28.96 -4.52 -5.73
N GLY A 366 -27.72 -4.88 -6.01
CA GLY A 366 -27.38 -5.77 -7.10
C GLY A 366 -25.88 -5.97 -7.22
N THR A 367 -25.50 -6.67 -8.30
CA THR A 367 -24.09 -6.97 -8.61
C THR A 367 -23.93 -7.03 -10.12
N LEU A 368 -22.87 -6.41 -10.65
CA LEU A 368 -22.39 -6.62 -12.02
C LEU A 368 -21.25 -7.64 -11.97
N ARG A 369 -21.47 -8.80 -12.55
CA ARG A 369 -20.52 -9.90 -12.64
C ARG A 369 -19.77 -9.85 -13.96
N TYR A 370 -18.47 -10.14 -13.91
CA TYR A 370 -17.60 -10.22 -15.07
C TYR A 370 -17.11 -11.65 -15.26
N ARG A 371 -17.20 -12.14 -16.51
CA ARG A 371 -16.69 -13.45 -16.91
C ARG A 371 -15.74 -13.31 -18.08
N PHE A 372 -14.73 -14.15 -18.10
CA PHE A 372 -13.77 -14.25 -19.18
C PHE A 372 -13.45 -15.72 -19.44
N ASN A 373 -13.56 -16.17 -20.69
CA ASN A 373 -13.39 -17.57 -21.10
C ASN A 373 -14.26 -18.55 -20.28
N GLY A 374 -15.46 -18.11 -19.83
CA GLY A 374 -16.40 -18.92 -19.05
C GLY A 374 -16.13 -18.93 -17.53
N GLU A 375 -15.02 -18.35 -17.08
CA GLU A 375 -14.69 -18.22 -15.66
C GLU A 375 -15.09 -16.84 -15.12
N GLU A 376 -15.53 -16.77 -13.86
CA GLU A 376 -15.78 -15.49 -13.19
C GLU A 376 -14.45 -14.85 -12.80
N ILE A 377 -14.17 -13.66 -13.35
CA ILE A 377 -12.97 -12.88 -13.05
C ILE A 377 -13.19 -11.80 -11.99
N GLY A 378 -14.43 -11.62 -11.54
CA GLY A 378 -14.80 -10.75 -10.45
C GLY A 378 -16.18 -10.12 -10.60
N ASN A 379 -16.54 -9.29 -9.64
CA ASN A 379 -17.81 -8.57 -9.64
C ASN A 379 -17.68 -7.23 -8.91
N ILE A 380 -18.64 -6.32 -9.17
CA ILE A 380 -18.75 -5.04 -8.48
C ILE A 380 -20.19 -4.85 -7.96
N PRO A 381 -20.35 -4.16 -6.80
CA PRO A 381 -21.66 -3.88 -6.25
C PRO A 381 -22.40 -2.83 -7.07
N VAL A 382 -23.70 -3.05 -7.26
CA VAL A 382 -24.65 -2.03 -7.72
C VAL A 382 -25.36 -1.50 -6.47
N ILE A 383 -25.29 -0.21 -6.24
CA ILE A 383 -25.71 0.43 -5.00
C ILE A 383 -26.78 1.47 -5.24
N ALA A 384 -27.58 1.79 -4.21
CA ALA A 384 -28.49 2.92 -4.22
C ALA A 384 -27.70 4.25 -4.33
N ALA A 385 -28.04 5.07 -5.31
CA ALA A 385 -27.38 6.38 -5.52
C ALA A 385 -27.83 7.44 -4.50
N ARG A 386 -28.97 7.24 -3.86
CA ARG A 386 -29.56 8.18 -2.89
C ARG A 386 -30.43 7.47 -1.86
N ASP A 387 -30.76 8.18 -0.77
CA ASP A 387 -31.71 7.74 0.24
C ASP A 387 -33.14 7.72 -0.31
N VAL A 388 -33.96 6.73 0.13
CA VAL A 388 -35.41 6.69 -0.01
C VAL A 388 -36.04 6.42 1.34
N ASP A 389 -36.69 7.45 1.91
CA ASP A 389 -37.36 7.35 3.19
C ASP A 389 -38.63 6.48 3.10
N PRO A 390 -39.09 5.86 4.19
CA PRO A 390 -40.37 5.19 4.23
C PRO A 390 -41.54 6.18 4.08
N ALA A 391 -42.57 5.77 3.35
CA ALA A 391 -43.80 6.55 3.20
C ALA A 391 -44.58 6.54 4.49
N GLY A 392 -44.99 7.71 4.97
CA GLY A 392 -45.89 7.90 6.09
C GLY A 392 -47.38 7.92 5.67
N PHE A 393 -48.25 7.89 6.67
CA PHE A 393 -49.72 7.95 6.42
C PHE A 393 -50.14 9.15 5.50
N SER A 394 -49.52 10.30 5.69
CA SER A 394 -49.80 11.48 4.88
C SER A 394 -49.46 11.33 3.39
N ASP A 395 -48.44 10.48 3.08
CA ASP A 395 -48.01 10.24 1.72
C ASP A 395 -48.99 9.32 1.00
N TYR A 396 -49.49 8.28 1.68
CA TYR A 396 -50.56 7.42 1.16
C TYR A 396 -51.85 8.18 0.90
N VAL A 397 -52.25 9.13 1.79
CA VAL A 397 -53.43 9.96 1.59
C VAL A 397 -53.28 10.89 0.36
N LYS A 398 -52.09 11.48 0.17
CA LYS A 398 -51.81 12.29 -1.02
C LYS A 398 -51.90 11.49 -2.31
N TRP A 399 -51.35 10.26 -2.32
CA TRP A 399 -51.43 9.37 -3.48
C TRP A 399 -52.86 8.97 -3.82
N MET A 400 -53.67 8.64 -2.81
CA MET A 400 -55.10 8.37 -3.00
C MET A 400 -55.85 9.56 -3.60
N MET A 401 -55.59 10.75 -3.09
CA MET A 401 -56.23 11.98 -3.62
C MET A 401 -55.74 12.28 -5.05
N GLY A 402 -54.47 12.07 -5.37
CA GLY A 402 -53.90 12.21 -6.72
C GLY A 402 -54.57 11.25 -7.71
N TRP A 403 -54.73 10.00 -7.33
CA TRP A 403 -55.38 8.95 -8.13
C TRP A 403 -56.87 9.28 -8.36
N TRP A 404 -57.59 9.82 -7.37
CA TRP A 404 -58.99 10.26 -7.50
C TRP A 404 -59.14 11.45 -8.45
N ARG A 405 -58.22 12.42 -8.46
CA ARG A 405 -58.22 13.53 -9.39
C ARG A 405 -58.07 13.11 -10.85
N MET A 406 -57.16 12.21 -11.14
CA MET A 406 -56.93 11.72 -12.51
C MET A 406 -58.12 10.96 -13.08
N ARG A 407 -58.93 10.26 -12.24
CA ARG A 407 -60.17 9.58 -12.69
C ARG A 407 -61.35 10.54 -12.88
N GLY A 408 -61.33 11.74 -12.34
CA GLY A 408 -62.39 12.74 -12.51
C GLY A 408 -62.30 13.58 -13.79
N GLU A 409 -61.21 13.45 -14.55
CA GLU A 409 -61.04 14.15 -15.84
C GLU A 409 -61.36 13.27 -17.08
N GLU A 410 -61.72 11.98 -16.87
CA GLU A 410 -62.13 11.06 -17.94
C GLU A 410 -63.66 10.83 -18.00
N VAL A 411 -64.48 11.73 -17.44
CA VAL A 411 -65.96 11.66 -17.58
C VAL A 411 -66.51 12.91 -18.27
#